data_ef2c9896cecced2d038b2910b696d3df
#
_entry.id   ef2c9896cecced2d038b2910b696d3df
#
_cell.length_a   1.000
_cell.length_b   1.000
_cell.length_c   1.000
_cell.angle_alpha   90.00
_cell.angle_beta   90.00
_cell.angle_gamma   90.00
#
_symmetry.space_group_name_H-M   'P 1'
#
loop_
_entity.id
_entity.type
_entity.pdbx_description
1 polymer ?
#
loop_
_entity_poly.entity_id
_entity_poly.type
_entity_poly.pdbx_seq_one_letter_code
_entity_poly.pdbx_strand_id
1 'polypeptide(L)'
;MTYKSDAIKLACSLISKGKIDQAGSVIDGEYPFVPLIKGKRSYTPREMTKVFISDGFIDRYRGTKLIYPPALRLLSIYLPKQFPYHKNGKMSEAHIGYWELFPTIDHLVPIARGGKDEESNWVCCSMLTNSIKSNWTLEELQWELKPKGDFHEWNGLIHWFIQQVHSDEKQLENSYIKRWHKTALDCAGDIRRFTDIGVSY
;
A
#
# COMPACT_ATOMS: atom_id res chain seq x y z
N MET A 1 -10.43 4.90 30.74
CA MET A 1 -10.21 5.62 29.45
C MET A 1 -11.22 6.74 29.37
N THR A 2 -10.78 7.97 29.29
CA THR A 2 -11.67 9.13 29.06
C THR A 2 -11.98 9.16 27.57
N TYR A 3 -13.22 9.19 27.18
CA TYR A 3 -13.59 9.29 25.76
C TYR A 3 -13.27 10.69 25.24
N LYS A 4 -12.78 10.81 24.00
CA LYS A 4 -12.54 12.11 23.33
C LYS A 4 -13.81 12.97 23.29
N SER A 5 -14.99 12.35 23.25
CA SER A 5 -16.29 13.01 23.38
C SER A 5 -16.49 13.68 24.72
N ASP A 6 -15.87 13.21 25.80
CA ASP A 6 -16.01 13.82 27.14
C ASP A 6 -15.28 15.17 27.20
N ALA A 7 -14.11 15.28 26.56
CA ALA A 7 -13.40 16.54 26.41
C ALA A 7 -14.26 17.58 25.65
N ILE A 8 -14.89 17.16 24.54
CA ILE A 8 -15.80 18.03 23.77
C ILE A 8 -17.02 18.45 24.62
N LYS A 9 -17.63 17.49 25.32
CA LYS A 9 -18.78 17.77 26.20
C LYS A 9 -18.42 18.79 27.29
N LEU A 10 -17.25 18.63 27.93
CA LEU A 10 -16.77 19.56 28.94
C LEU A 10 -16.51 20.95 28.36
N ALA A 11 -15.84 21.03 27.19
CA ALA A 11 -15.59 22.29 26.51
C ALA A 11 -16.94 23.01 26.17
N CYS A 12 -17.92 22.30 25.63
CA CYS A 12 -19.25 22.85 25.35
C CYS A 12 -19.92 23.39 26.63
N SER A 13 -19.84 22.66 27.73
CA SER A 13 -20.40 23.13 29.03
C SER A 13 -19.72 24.40 29.53
N LEU A 14 -18.38 24.51 29.35
CA LEU A 14 -17.65 25.74 29.72
C LEU A 14 -18.02 26.93 28.84
N ILE A 15 -18.16 26.71 27.52
CA ILE A 15 -18.59 27.72 26.56
C ILE A 15 -19.98 28.26 26.96
N SER A 16 -20.94 27.38 27.31
CA SER A 16 -22.30 27.79 27.76
C SER A 16 -22.30 28.64 29.02
N LYS A 17 -21.20 28.57 29.80
CA LYS A 17 -20.98 29.39 31.03
C LYS A 17 -20.11 30.63 30.75
N GLY A 18 -19.82 30.95 29.51
CA GLY A 18 -18.94 32.07 29.11
C GLY A 18 -17.46 31.86 29.39
N LYS A 19 -17.04 30.64 29.74
CA LYS A 19 -15.64 30.33 30.13
C LYS A 19 -14.82 29.83 28.90
N ILE A 20 -14.67 30.69 27.90
CA ILE A 20 -14.05 30.34 26.60
C ILE A 20 -12.59 29.86 26.75
N ASP A 21 -11.76 30.60 27.50
CA ASP A 21 -10.33 30.25 27.71
C ASP A 21 -10.17 28.90 28.39
N GLN A 22 -11.02 28.57 29.35
CA GLN A 22 -11.00 27.26 30.01
C GLN A 22 -11.44 26.15 29.06
N ALA A 23 -12.39 26.38 28.18
CA ALA A 23 -12.79 25.44 27.16
C ALA A 23 -11.65 25.16 26.16
N GLY A 24 -10.92 26.20 25.75
CA GLY A 24 -9.70 26.08 24.94
C GLY A 24 -8.66 25.20 25.61
N SER A 25 -8.34 25.49 26.87
CA SER A 25 -7.37 24.69 27.65
C SER A 25 -7.75 23.21 27.78
N VAL A 26 -9.04 22.89 27.88
CA VAL A 26 -9.52 21.51 27.88
C VAL A 26 -9.25 20.84 26.52
N ILE A 27 -9.53 21.50 25.42
CA ILE A 27 -9.26 20.94 24.09
C ILE A 27 -7.77 20.78 23.86
N ASP A 28 -6.94 21.76 24.21
CA ASP A 28 -5.49 21.72 24.05
C ASP A 28 -4.85 20.59 24.90
N GLY A 29 -5.40 20.31 26.10
CA GLY A 29 -4.90 19.28 26.97
C GLY A 29 -5.38 17.86 26.63
N GLU A 30 -6.68 17.71 26.36
CA GLU A 30 -7.33 16.38 26.25
C GLU A 30 -7.53 15.91 24.82
N TYR A 31 -7.66 16.84 23.86
CA TYR A 31 -7.89 16.51 22.45
C TYR A 31 -7.33 17.58 21.50
N PRO A 32 -5.98 17.78 21.52
CA PRO A 32 -5.34 18.87 20.79
C PRO A 32 -5.45 18.72 19.27
N PHE A 33 -5.48 19.87 18.58
CA PHE A 33 -5.31 19.91 17.13
C PHE A 33 -3.83 19.68 16.79
N VAL A 34 -3.56 18.57 16.08
CA VAL A 34 -2.24 18.25 15.54
C VAL A 34 -2.28 18.38 14.03
N PRO A 35 -1.61 19.39 13.43
CA PRO A 35 -1.61 19.56 11.99
C PRO A 35 -0.87 18.42 11.29
N LEU A 36 -1.42 17.94 10.17
CA LEU A 36 -0.76 16.93 9.34
C LEU A 36 0.33 17.57 8.49
N ILE A 37 1.50 16.92 8.44
CA ILE A 37 2.63 17.35 7.63
C ILE A 37 2.44 16.88 6.18
N LYS A 38 2.64 17.76 5.20
CA LYS A 38 2.65 17.38 3.78
C LYS A 38 4.03 16.84 3.42
N GLY A 39 4.12 15.55 3.07
CA GLY A 39 5.32 14.92 2.55
C GLY A 39 5.19 14.58 1.07
N LYS A 40 6.31 14.66 0.32
CA LYS A 40 6.39 14.09 -1.03
C LYS A 40 6.77 12.61 -0.91
N ARG A 41 6.16 11.78 -1.75
CA ARG A 41 6.45 10.36 -1.90
C ARG A 41 6.75 10.09 -3.37
N SER A 42 7.82 9.39 -3.65
CA SER A 42 8.15 9.00 -5.02
C SER A 42 8.92 7.69 -4.97
N TYR A 43 8.33 6.64 -5.53
CA TYR A 43 8.93 5.32 -5.59
C TYR A 43 9.17 4.92 -7.04
N THR A 44 10.34 4.37 -7.29
CA THR A 44 10.62 3.71 -8.57
C THR A 44 9.93 2.34 -8.61
N PRO A 45 9.64 1.81 -9.80
CA PRO A 45 9.14 0.43 -9.93
C PRO A 45 10.04 -0.61 -9.23
N ARG A 46 11.37 -0.38 -9.20
CA ARG A 46 12.31 -1.28 -8.54
C ARG A 46 12.17 -1.28 -7.02
N GLU A 47 12.07 -0.11 -6.39
CA GLU A 47 11.83 0.02 -4.95
C GLU A 47 10.50 -0.63 -4.57
N MET A 48 9.43 -0.34 -5.32
CA MET A 48 8.13 -0.96 -5.12
C MET A 48 8.22 -2.48 -5.20
N THR A 49 8.84 -3.02 -6.26
CA THR A 49 8.94 -4.46 -6.47
C THR A 49 9.74 -5.13 -5.35
N LYS A 50 10.82 -4.51 -4.86
CA LYS A 50 11.60 -5.03 -3.72
C LYS A 50 10.76 -5.14 -2.45
N VAL A 51 9.96 -4.12 -2.12
CA VAL A 51 9.06 -4.16 -0.96
C VAL A 51 8.03 -5.27 -1.12
N PHE A 52 7.41 -5.40 -2.32
CA PHE A 52 6.42 -6.43 -2.58
C PHE A 52 6.99 -7.85 -2.44
N ILE A 53 8.19 -8.08 -2.96
CA ILE A 53 8.93 -9.35 -2.83
C ILE A 53 9.30 -9.62 -1.38
N SER A 54 9.86 -8.63 -0.67
CA SER A 54 10.24 -8.74 0.73
C SER A 54 9.07 -9.09 1.64
N ASP A 55 7.87 -8.62 1.31
CA ASP A 55 6.64 -8.93 2.05
C ASP A 55 5.88 -10.13 1.47
N GLY A 56 6.44 -10.83 0.46
CA GLY A 56 5.84 -12.03 -0.15
C GLY A 56 4.53 -11.74 -0.87
N PHE A 57 4.36 -10.54 -1.45
CA PHE A 57 3.11 -10.11 -2.06
C PHE A 57 1.88 -10.30 -1.16
N ILE A 58 2.05 -10.03 0.14
CA ILE A 58 0.96 -10.07 1.13
C ILE A 58 0.60 -8.65 1.57
N ASP A 59 -0.69 -8.37 1.66
CA ASP A 59 -1.20 -7.18 2.35
C ASP A 59 -0.87 -7.30 3.84
N ARG A 60 0.09 -6.51 4.32
CA ARG A 60 0.62 -6.60 5.69
C ARG A 60 -0.38 -6.22 6.78
N TYR A 61 -1.52 -5.66 6.39
CA TYR A 61 -2.61 -5.33 7.32
C TYR A 61 -3.74 -6.37 7.32
N ARG A 62 -4.00 -7.00 6.17
CA ARG A 62 -5.11 -7.96 6.01
C ARG A 62 -4.69 -9.42 5.87
N GLY A 63 -3.42 -9.68 5.54
CA GLY A 63 -2.91 -11.02 5.27
C GLY A 63 -3.37 -11.61 3.92
N THR A 64 -3.96 -10.80 3.03
CA THR A 64 -4.45 -11.26 1.73
C THR A 64 -3.33 -11.24 0.67
N LYS A 65 -3.39 -12.19 -0.28
CA LYS A 65 -2.47 -12.28 -1.42
C LYS A 65 -2.71 -11.14 -2.40
N LEU A 66 -1.62 -10.51 -2.85
CA LEU A 66 -1.62 -9.41 -3.83
C LEU A 66 -0.98 -9.86 -5.13
N ILE A 67 -1.25 -9.13 -6.22
CA ILE A 67 -0.82 -9.48 -7.57
C ILE A 67 0.10 -8.37 -8.11
N TYR A 68 1.23 -8.76 -8.69
CA TYR A 68 2.18 -7.86 -9.33
C TYR A 68 1.48 -6.87 -10.29
N PRO A 69 1.67 -5.55 -10.15
CA PRO A 69 0.89 -4.55 -10.87
C PRO A 69 0.78 -4.77 -12.39
N PRO A 70 1.88 -5.08 -13.12
CA PRO A 70 1.79 -5.30 -14.55
C PRO A 70 1.13 -6.63 -14.94
N ALA A 71 1.04 -7.62 -14.04
CA ALA A 71 0.24 -8.82 -14.30
C ALA A 71 -1.25 -8.48 -14.38
N LEU A 72 -1.77 -7.63 -13.47
CA LEU A 72 -3.13 -7.12 -13.57
C LEU A 72 -3.34 -6.31 -14.86
N ARG A 73 -2.35 -5.50 -15.25
CA ARG A 73 -2.42 -4.71 -16.49
C ARG A 73 -2.42 -5.58 -17.73
N LEU A 74 -1.61 -6.63 -17.76
CA LEU A 74 -1.57 -7.59 -18.84
C LEU A 74 -2.90 -8.36 -18.97
N LEU A 75 -3.48 -8.75 -17.82
CA LEU A 75 -4.81 -9.35 -17.78
C LEU A 75 -5.88 -8.44 -18.42
N SER A 76 -5.83 -7.13 -18.18
CA SER A 76 -6.76 -6.17 -18.81
C SER A 76 -6.52 -6.00 -20.30
N ILE A 77 -5.32 -6.24 -20.80
CA ILE A 77 -5.03 -6.21 -22.24
C ILE A 77 -5.66 -7.43 -22.92
N TYR A 78 -5.56 -8.61 -22.31
CA TYR A 78 -6.14 -9.83 -22.84
C TYR A 78 -7.67 -9.92 -22.64
N LEU A 79 -8.19 -9.38 -21.54
CA LEU A 79 -9.59 -9.48 -21.14
C LEU A 79 -10.21 -8.08 -20.87
N PRO A 80 -10.24 -7.18 -21.87
CA PRO A 80 -10.64 -5.78 -21.64
C PRO A 80 -12.09 -5.60 -21.19
N LYS A 81 -12.97 -6.56 -21.52
CA LYS A 81 -14.37 -6.54 -21.10
C LYS A 81 -14.60 -7.13 -19.72
N GLN A 82 -13.89 -8.21 -19.36
CA GLN A 82 -14.04 -8.91 -18.09
C GLN A 82 -13.20 -8.29 -16.98
N PHE A 83 -12.06 -7.70 -17.33
CA PHE A 83 -11.14 -7.07 -16.40
C PHE A 83 -10.75 -5.67 -16.89
N PRO A 84 -11.69 -4.72 -16.97
CA PRO A 84 -11.43 -3.37 -17.47
C PRO A 84 -10.43 -2.61 -16.62
N TYR A 85 -9.59 -1.81 -17.29
CA TYR A 85 -8.62 -0.91 -16.67
C TYR A 85 -9.01 0.55 -16.88
N HIS A 86 -8.86 1.36 -15.86
CA HIS A 86 -8.94 2.82 -15.98
C HIS A 86 -7.69 3.49 -15.43
N LYS A 87 -7.09 4.43 -16.19
CA LYS A 87 -5.79 5.07 -15.89
C LYS A 87 -5.72 5.74 -14.51
N ASN A 88 -6.83 6.24 -14.02
CA ASN A 88 -6.95 6.93 -12.73
C ASN A 88 -7.59 6.05 -11.64
N GLY A 89 -7.72 4.73 -11.86
CA GLY A 89 -8.31 3.81 -10.89
C GLY A 89 -9.78 4.09 -10.54
N LYS A 90 -10.55 4.70 -11.48
CA LYS A 90 -11.95 5.04 -11.22
C LYS A 90 -12.77 3.76 -11.02
N MET A 91 -13.33 3.57 -9.84
CA MET A 91 -14.01 2.34 -9.43
C MET A 91 -15.21 1.96 -10.32
N SER A 92 -15.90 2.95 -10.91
CA SER A 92 -17.01 2.71 -11.82
C SER A 92 -16.61 2.28 -13.23
N GLU A 93 -15.31 2.32 -13.55
CA GLU A 93 -14.78 2.07 -14.91
C GLU A 93 -13.61 1.08 -14.92
N ALA A 94 -13.11 0.68 -13.74
CA ALA A 94 -12.07 -0.32 -13.59
C ALA A 94 -12.59 -1.52 -12.81
N HIS A 95 -12.04 -2.71 -13.08
CA HIS A 95 -12.33 -3.88 -12.27
C HIS A 95 -11.90 -3.66 -10.81
N ILE A 96 -12.74 -4.06 -9.85
CA ILE A 96 -12.48 -3.88 -8.41
C ILE A 96 -11.14 -4.50 -7.96
N GLY A 97 -10.67 -5.54 -8.65
CA GLY A 97 -9.37 -6.16 -8.43
C GLY A 97 -8.19 -5.19 -8.47
N TYR A 98 -8.32 -4.03 -9.13
CA TYR A 98 -7.32 -2.95 -9.07
C TYR A 98 -7.27 -2.24 -7.71
N TRP A 99 -8.28 -2.37 -6.90
CA TRP A 99 -8.30 -1.87 -5.53
C TRP A 99 -7.90 -2.94 -4.52
N GLU A 100 -8.41 -4.14 -4.71
CA GLU A 100 -8.27 -5.24 -3.74
C GLU A 100 -6.93 -5.96 -3.86
N LEU A 101 -6.39 -6.10 -5.09
CA LEU A 101 -5.24 -6.96 -5.40
C LEU A 101 -4.00 -6.18 -5.85
N PHE A 102 -4.12 -4.88 -6.14
CA PHE A 102 -3.00 -4.05 -6.57
C PHE A 102 -2.16 -3.64 -5.35
N PRO A 103 -0.88 -4.04 -5.26
CA PRO A 103 -0.02 -3.68 -4.16
C PRO A 103 0.45 -2.24 -4.27
N THR A 104 0.54 -1.60 -3.12
CA THR A 104 1.13 -0.28 -2.92
C THR A 104 2.12 -0.32 -1.78
N ILE A 105 3.01 0.67 -1.70
CA ILE A 105 3.79 0.93 -0.50
C ILE A 105 2.94 1.82 0.42
N ASP A 106 2.82 1.42 1.67
CA ASP A 106 2.32 2.27 2.75
C ASP A 106 3.37 2.44 3.84
N HIS A 107 3.20 3.49 4.65
CA HIS A 107 4.05 3.78 5.80
C HIS A 107 3.37 3.30 7.09
N LEU A 108 4.05 2.45 7.86
CA LEU A 108 3.57 2.01 9.18
C LEU A 108 3.20 3.21 10.05
N VAL A 109 4.14 4.13 10.20
CA VAL A 109 3.90 5.46 10.77
C VAL A 109 3.70 6.43 9.60
N PRO A 110 2.50 7.00 9.41
CA PRO A 110 2.24 7.90 8.30
C PRO A 110 3.21 9.09 8.27
N ILE A 111 3.70 9.48 7.08
CA ILE A 111 4.57 10.66 6.93
C ILE A 111 3.89 11.90 7.50
N ALA A 112 2.58 12.04 7.28
CA ALA A 112 1.79 13.15 7.81
C ALA A 112 1.76 13.22 9.35
N ARG A 113 2.17 12.14 10.02
CA ARG A 113 2.32 12.00 11.48
C ARG A 113 3.77 11.95 11.94
N GLY A 114 4.72 12.35 11.08
CA GLY A 114 6.16 12.38 11.39
C GLY A 114 6.91 11.08 11.09
N GLY A 115 6.26 10.11 10.43
CA GLY A 115 6.94 8.92 9.92
C GLY A 115 7.98 9.28 8.87
N LYS A 116 9.07 8.51 8.81
CA LYS A 116 10.14 8.69 7.82
C LYS A 116 9.80 7.95 6.52
N ASP A 117 10.25 8.50 5.39
CA ASP A 117 10.18 7.83 4.08
C ASP A 117 11.42 6.96 3.88
N GLU A 118 11.48 5.83 4.57
CA GLU A 118 12.57 4.87 4.56
C GLU A 118 12.06 3.42 4.59
N GLU A 119 12.86 2.47 4.10
CA GLU A 119 12.48 1.06 3.94
C GLU A 119 12.00 0.41 5.26
N SER A 120 12.53 0.82 6.40
CA SER A 120 12.13 0.33 7.73
C SER A 120 10.68 0.69 8.08
N ASN A 121 10.12 1.73 7.44
CA ASN A 121 8.75 2.21 7.63
C ASN A 121 7.81 1.80 6.49
N TRP A 122 8.31 1.07 5.47
CA TRP A 122 7.52 0.67 4.30
C TRP A 122 6.96 -0.74 4.44
N VAL A 123 5.71 -0.90 4.03
CA VAL A 123 5.05 -2.20 3.93
C VAL A 123 4.22 -2.33 2.67
N CYS A 124 4.08 -3.55 2.20
CA CYS A 124 3.19 -3.91 1.11
C CYS A 124 1.74 -3.99 1.63
N CYS A 125 0.82 -3.30 0.97
CA CYS A 125 -0.62 -3.46 1.20
C CYS A 125 -1.40 -3.19 -0.08
N SER A 126 -2.69 -3.56 -0.12
CA SER A 126 -3.55 -3.25 -1.26
C SER A 126 -3.84 -1.76 -1.37
N MET A 127 -4.17 -1.28 -2.57
CA MET A 127 -4.64 0.08 -2.77
C MET A 127 -5.86 0.38 -1.90
N LEU A 128 -6.78 -0.58 -1.75
CA LEU A 128 -7.95 -0.46 -0.89
C LEU A 128 -7.55 -0.26 0.57
N THR A 129 -6.70 -1.13 1.09
CA THR A 129 -6.29 -1.08 2.50
C THR A 129 -5.50 0.18 2.80
N ASN A 130 -4.60 0.61 1.90
CA ASN A 130 -3.87 1.87 2.00
C ASN A 130 -4.83 3.08 2.08
N SER A 131 -5.85 3.09 1.21
CA SER A 131 -6.86 4.15 1.21
C SER A 131 -7.68 4.20 2.50
N ILE A 132 -8.03 3.04 3.05
CA ILE A 132 -8.76 2.94 4.33
C ILE A 132 -7.88 3.42 5.49
N LYS A 133 -6.61 2.96 5.53
CA LYS A 133 -5.66 3.35 6.58
C LYS A 133 -5.37 4.86 6.55
N SER A 134 -5.21 5.45 5.37
CA SER A 134 -4.94 6.88 5.21
C SER A 134 -3.81 7.34 6.15
N ASN A 135 -4.06 8.36 6.98
CA ASN A 135 -3.10 8.92 7.94
C ASN A 135 -3.29 8.40 9.38
N TRP A 136 -4.03 7.31 9.56
CA TRP A 136 -4.21 6.69 10.85
C TRP A 136 -3.03 5.76 11.19
N THR A 137 -2.67 5.69 12.48
CA THR A 137 -1.73 4.69 12.99
C THR A 137 -2.43 3.34 13.17
N LEU A 138 -1.65 2.27 13.27
CA LEU A 138 -2.21 0.93 13.54
C LEU A 138 -2.90 0.87 14.89
N GLU A 139 -2.35 1.55 15.91
CA GLU A 139 -2.95 1.65 17.24
C GLU A 139 -4.32 2.33 17.20
N GLU A 140 -4.45 3.47 16.49
CA GLU A 140 -5.73 4.18 16.34
C GLU A 140 -6.79 3.35 15.62
N LEU A 141 -6.38 2.49 14.67
CA LEU A 141 -7.26 1.58 13.92
C LEU A 141 -7.49 0.26 14.65
N GLN A 142 -6.75 -0.01 15.70
CA GLN A 142 -6.71 -1.32 16.38
C GLN A 142 -6.35 -2.45 15.39
N TRP A 143 -5.43 -2.16 14.48
CA TRP A 143 -4.92 -3.11 13.50
C TRP A 143 -3.59 -3.70 13.97
N GLU A 144 -3.35 -4.94 13.61
CA GLU A 144 -2.09 -5.64 13.80
C GLU A 144 -1.40 -5.88 12.48
N LEU A 145 -0.07 -5.73 12.49
CA LEU A 145 0.74 -6.04 11.33
C LEU A 145 0.81 -7.57 11.15
N LYS A 146 0.31 -8.05 10.01
CA LYS A 146 0.37 -9.48 9.67
C LYS A 146 1.80 -9.90 9.29
N PRO A 147 2.18 -11.17 9.46
CA PRO A 147 3.49 -11.67 9.03
C PRO A 147 3.72 -11.48 7.54
N LYS A 148 4.98 -11.46 7.15
CA LYS A 148 5.37 -11.51 5.73
C LYS A 148 4.96 -12.85 5.14
N GLY A 149 4.63 -12.85 3.84
CA GLY A 149 4.44 -14.08 3.10
C GLY A 149 5.76 -14.69 2.64
N ASP A 150 5.70 -15.93 2.23
CA ASP A 150 6.81 -16.60 1.54
C ASP A 150 6.67 -16.39 0.04
N PHE A 151 7.68 -15.74 -0.57
CA PHE A 151 7.71 -15.48 -2.01
C PHE A 151 7.73 -16.78 -2.84
N HIS A 152 8.25 -17.89 -2.30
CA HIS A 152 8.25 -19.19 -2.97
C HIS A 152 6.85 -19.83 -2.99
N GLU A 153 6.05 -19.59 -1.97
CA GLU A 153 4.65 -20.06 -1.96
C GLU A 153 3.73 -19.15 -2.79
N TRP A 154 4.01 -17.84 -2.78
CA TRP A 154 3.23 -16.86 -3.52
C TRP A 154 4.11 -15.72 -4.03
N ASN A 155 4.36 -15.68 -5.33
CA ASN A 155 5.21 -14.68 -5.99
C ASN A 155 4.43 -13.54 -6.65
N GLY A 156 3.17 -13.33 -6.33
CA GLY A 156 2.33 -12.28 -6.92
C GLY A 156 2.12 -12.41 -8.43
N LEU A 157 2.32 -13.58 -9.02
CA LEU A 157 2.29 -13.84 -10.47
C LEU A 157 3.39 -13.12 -11.28
N ILE A 158 4.50 -12.70 -10.65
CA ILE A 158 5.61 -12.07 -11.36
C ILE A 158 6.25 -13.04 -12.37
N HIS A 159 6.37 -14.33 -12.05
CA HIS A 159 6.90 -15.34 -12.98
C HIS A 159 5.97 -15.54 -14.17
N TRP A 160 4.65 -15.65 -13.94
CA TRP A 160 3.67 -15.71 -15.01
C TRP A 160 3.75 -14.48 -15.94
N PHE A 161 3.86 -13.28 -15.36
CA PHE A 161 4.01 -12.05 -16.13
C PHE A 161 5.25 -12.08 -17.04
N ILE A 162 6.41 -12.48 -16.51
CA ILE A 162 7.64 -12.60 -17.30
C ILE A 162 7.46 -13.59 -18.45
N GLN A 163 6.90 -14.78 -18.17
CA GLN A 163 6.66 -15.82 -19.18
C GLN A 163 5.71 -15.34 -20.29
N GLN A 164 4.62 -14.65 -19.92
CA GLN A 164 3.65 -14.13 -20.90
C GLN A 164 4.27 -13.07 -21.80
N VAL A 165 5.09 -12.17 -21.26
CA VAL A 165 5.80 -11.16 -22.07
C VAL A 165 6.83 -11.81 -22.99
N HIS A 166 7.53 -12.86 -22.56
CA HIS A 166 8.45 -13.61 -23.40
C HIS A 166 7.74 -14.37 -24.54
N SER A 167 6.53 -14.87 -24.29
CA SER A 167 5.75 -15.59 -25.32
C SER A 167 5.03 -14.65 -26.30
N ASP A 168 4.81 -13.40 -25.93
CA ASP A 168 4.17 -12.36 -26.77
C ASP A 168 4.90 -11.02 -26.60
N GLU A 169 6.05 -10.91 -27.29
CA GLU A 169 6.91 -9.72 -27.22
C GLU A 169 6.23 -8.42 -27.70
N LYS A 170 5.11 -8.49 -28.42
CA LYS A 170 4.33 -7.30 -28.78
C LYS A 170 3.86 -6.50 -27.58
N GLN A 171 3.73 -7.15 -26.42
CA GLN A 171 3.40 -6.48 -25.16
C GLN A 171 4.45 -5.45 -24.74
N LEU A 172 5.71 -5.57 -25.21
CA LEU A 172 6.79 -4.61 -24.97
C LEU A 172 6.62 -3.28 -25.73
N GLU A 173 5.69 -3.18 -26.69
CA GLU A 173 5.29 -1.91 -27.29
C GLU A 173 4.59 -1.00 -26.28
N ASN A 174 3.94 -1.58 -25.28
CA ASN A 174 3.35 -0.84 -24.18
C ASN A 174 4.47 -0.40 -23.20
N SER A 175 4.71 0.91 -23.10
CA SER A 175 5.78 1.49 -22.30
C SER A 175 5.70 1.13 -20.80
N TYR A 176 4.48 0.97 -20.25
CA TYR A 176 4.26 0.53 -18.88
C TYR A 176 4.72 -0.94 -18.71
N ILE A 177 4.26 -1.84 -19.58
CA ILE A 177 4.65 -3.25 -19.56
C ILE A 177 6.17 -3.38 -19.73
N LYS A 178 6.76 -2.70 -20.73
CA LYS A 178 8.21 -2.70 -20.97
C LYS A 178 9.03 -2.31 -19.75
N ARG A 179 8.65 -1.21 -19.10
CA ARG A 179 9.35 -0.71 -17.88
C ARG A 179 9.27 -1.72 -16.74
N TRP A 180 8.10 -2.27 -16.47
CA TRP A 180 7.90 -3.20 -15.39
C TRP A 180 8.49 -4.59 -15.69
N HIS A 181 8.55 -5.01 -16.97
CA HIS A 181 9.21 -6.24 -17.38
C HIS A 181 10.72 -6.17 -17.10
N LYS A 182 11.38 -5.07 -17.49
CA LYS A 182 12.78 -4.84 -17.12
C LYS A 182 12.99 -4.93 -15.61
N THR A 183 12.13 -4.27 -14.84
CA THR A 183 12.19 -4.30 -13.36
C THR A 183 12.02 -5.72 -12.82
N ALA A 184 11.09 -6.50 -13.36
CA ALA A 184 10.87 -7.88 -12.96
C ALA A 184 12.11 -8.76 -13.19
N LEU A 185 12.76 -8.62 -14.36
CA LEU A 185 14.00 -9.34 -14.67
C LEU A 185 15.16 -8.95 -13.75
N ASP A 186 15.33 -7.64 -13.49
CA ASP A 186 16.36 -7.14 -12.57
C ASP A 186 16.16 -7.71 -11.16
N CYS A 187 14.92 -7.68 -10.65
CA CYS A 187 14.60 -8.20 -9.32
C CYS A 187 14.65 -9.74 -9.26
N ALA A 188 14.24 -10.45 -10.33
CA ALA A 188 14.35 -11.90 -10.40
C ALA A 188 15.81 -12.36 -10.44
N GLY A 189 16.71 -11.59 -11.07
CA GLY A 189 18.17 -11.82 -11.03
C GLY A 189 18.72 -11.67 -9.60
N ASP A 190 18.25 -10.69 -8.86
CA ASP A 190 18.60 -10.51 -7.45
C ASP A 190 18.10 -11.71 -6.60
N ILE A 191 16.88 -12.20 -6.84
CA ILE A 191 16.31 -13.38 -6.15
C ILE A 191 17.13 -14.63 -6.42
N ARG A 192 17.52 -14.93 -7.67
CA ARG A 192 18.36 -16.09 -7.99
C ARG A 192 19.69 -16.09 -7.24
N ARG A 193 20.29 -14.94 -7.02
CA ARG A 193 21.51 -14.81 -6.20
C ARG A 193 21.27 -15.14 -4.72
N PHE A 194 20.05 -14.99 -4.24
CA PHE A 194 19.66 -15.38 -2.87
C PHE A 194 19.18 -16.83 -2.78
N THR A 195 18.75 -17.45 -3.90
CA THR A 195 18.20 -18.83 -3.95
C THR A 195 19.22 -19.86 -4.46
N ASP A 196 20.34 -19.46 -5.07
CA ASP A 196 21.44 -20.37 -5.45
C ASP A 196 22.21 -20.98 -4.25
N ILE A 197 21.71 -20.77 -3.04
CA ILE A 197 22.02 -21.58 -1.87
C ILE A 197 20.95 -22.69 -1.75
N GLY A 198 20.94 -23.58 -2.73
CA GLY A 198 20.30 -24.90 -2.67
C GLY A 198 18.80 -24.94 -2.89
N VAL A 199 18.36 -25.08 -4.14
CA VAL A 199 17.30 -26.03 -4.53
C VAL A 199 17.46 -26.34 -6.02
N SER A 200 17.80 -27.59 -6.32
CA SER A 200 17.61 -28.23 -7.63
C SER A 200 16.10 -28.41 -7.87
N TYR A 201 15.67 -28.11 -9.10
CA TYR A 201 14.32 -28.37 -9.62
C TYR A 201 14.07 -29.87 -9.78
#